data_7e295011899bddebd542ad8ef27d445c
#
_entry.id   7e295011899bddebd542ad8ef27d445c
#
_cell.length_a   1.000
_cell.length_b   1.000
_cell.length_c   1.000
_cell.angle_alpha   90.00
_cell.angle_beta   90.00
_cell.angle_gamma   90.00
#
_symmetry.space_group_name_H-M   'P 1'
#
loop_
_entity.id
_entity.type
_entity.pdbx_description
1 polymer ?
#
loop_
_entity_poly.entity_id
_entity_poly.type
_entity_poly.pdbx_seq_one_letter_code
_entity_poly.pdbx_strand_id
1 'polypeptide(L)'
;MGEAAVRIPKERRQRDVSRAASRTAILDAARRVETRDGARDLSLRGVAAEAGFAPAALYGYFRNKDQLLLALAADDLTVLARAMRSAGGLAGAGAAALDLLSRAETMAAASAALPGAGGHDAERLFNGRLIAALKALSDAGGLPSNSRESQCDVVLVAASLAGLALLARSRRLEALGFTPQEMIARLESRFRA
;
A
#
# COMPACT_ATOMS: atom_id res chain seq x y z
N MET A 1 17.65 -23.25 -31.28
CA MET A 1 16.39 -23.76 -30.75
C MET A 1 15.56 -22.53 -30.43
N GLY A 2 14.57 -22.24 -31.29
CA GLY A 2 13.76 -21.03 -31.20
C GLY A 2 12.69 -21.17 -30.12
N GLU A 3 12.65 -20.21 -29.19
CA GLU A 3 11.64 -20.04 -28.18
C GLU A 3 10.33 -19.64 -28.88
N ALA A 4 9.38 -20.56 -28.92
CA ALA A 4 8.05 -20.32 -29.49
C ALA A 4 7.28 -19.36 -28.52
N ALA A 5 7.25 -18.07 -28.84
CA ALA A 5 6.41 -17.11 -28.17
C ALA A 5 4.95 -17.56 -28.28
N VAL A 6 4.35 -17.98 -27.16
CA VAL A 6 2.93 -18.36 -27.07
C VAL A 6 2.08 -17.13 -27.42
N ARG A 7 1.54 -17.10 -28.65
CA ARG A 7 0.60 -16.06 -29.09
C ARG A 7 -0.70 -16.21 -28.33
N ILE A 8 -0.94 -15.32 -27.36
CA ILE A 8 -2.22 -15.22 -26.64
C ILE A 8 -3.29 -14.77 -27.66
N PRO A 9 -4.43 -15.46 -27.79
CA PRO A 9 -5.53 -15.08 -28.69
C PRO A 9 -6.01 -13.67 -28.41
N LYS A 10 -6.31 -12.89 -29.45
CA LYS A 10 -6.73 -11.47 -29.39
C LYS A 10 -7.93 -11.27 -28.48
N GLU A 11 -8.89 -12.19 -28.47
CA GLU A 11 -10.07 -12.18 -27.61
C GLU A 11 -9.74 -12.33 -26.12
N ARG A 12 -8.77 -13.17 -25.77
CA ARG A 12 -8.32 -13.35 -24.38
C ARG A 12 -7.66 -12.07 -23.87
N ARG A 13 -6.81 -11.45 -24.68
CA ARG A 13 -6.19 -10.16 -24.37
C ARG A 13 -7.22 -9.06 -24.15
N GLN A 14 -8.27 -9.00 -24.98
CA GLN A 14 -9.36 -8.02 -24.86
C GLN A 14 -10.14 -8.22 -23.55
N ARG A 15 -10.45 -9.46 -23.18
CA ARG A 15 -11.13 -9.81 -21.92
C ARG A 15 -10.27 -9.45 -20.70
N ASP A 16 -8.97 -9.72 -20.75
CA ASP A 16 -8.04 -9.40 -19.67
C ASP A 16 -7.91 -7.89 -19.48
N VAL A 17 -7.84 -7.11 -20.56
CA VAL A 17 -7.83 -5.63 -20.50
C VAL A 17 -9.13 -5.08 -19.93
N SER A 18 -10.29 -5.58 -20.38
CA SER A 18 -11.59 -5.17 -19.86
C SER A 18 -11.75 -5.52 -18.38
N ARG A 19 -11.29 -6.71 -17.96
CA ARG A 19 -11.32 -7.12 -16.55
C ARG A 19 -10.40 -6.26 -15.68
N ALA A 20 -9.23 -5.90 -16.18
CA ALA A 20 -8.30 -5.01 -15.48
C ALA A 20 -8.91 -3.60 -15.31
N ALA A 21 -9.51 -3.05 -16.37
CA ALA A 21 -10.18 -1.74 -16.31
C ALA A 21 -11.34 -1.73 -15.31
N SER A 22 -12.18 -2.79 -15.30
CA SER A 22 -13.25 -2.93 -14.33
C SER A 22 -12.72 -3.03 -12.91
N ARG A 23 -11.63 -3.78 -12.69
CA ARG A 23 -11.01 -3.90 -11.37
C ARG A 23 -10.49 -2.55 -10.87
N THR A 24 -9.88 -1.74 -11.73
CA THR A 24 -9.45 -0.38 -11.41
C THR A 24 -10.64 0.49 -11.02
N ALA A 25 -11.72 0.49 -11.81
CA ALA A 25 -12.92 1.26 -11.50
C ALA A 25 -13.56 0.88 -10.14
N ILE A 26 -13.52 -0.41 -9.78
CA ILE A 26 -13.97 -0.90 -8.47
C ILE A 26 -13.07 -0.36 -7.35
N LEU A 27 -11.74 -0.38 -7.52
CA LEU A 27 -10.81 0.15 -6.52
C LEU A 27 -10.95 1.66 -6.35
N ASP A 28 -11.17 2.42 -7.43
CA ASP A 28 -11.45 3.86 -7.37
C ASP A 28 -12.75 4.16 -6.63
N ALA A 29 -13.80 3.38 -6.86
CA ALA A 29 -15.06 3.48 -6.11
C ALA A 29 -14.85 3.14 -4.62
N ALA A 30 -14.07 2.09 -4.33
CA ALA A 30 -13.76 1.71 -2.95
C ALA A 30 -13.00 2.81 -2.21
N ARG A 31 -12.08 3.53 -2.87
CA ARG A 31 -11.41 4.71 -2.29
C ARG A 31 -12.39 5.85 -1.98
N ARG A 32 -13.36 6.11 -2.87
CA ARG A 32 -14.39 7.12 -2.59
C ARG A 32 -15.25 6.76 -1.40
N VAL A 33 -15.66 5.48 -1.30
CA VAL A 33 -16.42 4.97 -0.15
C VAL A 33 -15.59 5.06 1.13
N GLU A 34 -14.32 4.64 1.09
CA GLU A 34 -13.39 4.74 2.23
C GLU A 34 -13.23 6.17 2.71
N THR A 35 -13.04 7.12 1.80
CA THR A 35 -12.85 8.54 2.15
C THR A 35 -14.10 9.14 2.79
N ARG A 36 -15.30 8.69 2.37
CA ARG A 36 -16.58 9.16 2.89
C ARG A 36 -16.97 8.49 4.22
N ASP A 37 -16.84 7.17 4.28
CA ASP A 37 -17.45 6.34 5.33
C ASP A 37 -16.39 5.70 6.25
N GLY A 38 -15.12 5.74 5.87
CA GLY A 38 -14.01 5.08 6.57
C GLY A 38 -13.83 3.60 6.17
N ALA A 39 -12.64 3.07 6.42
CA ALA A 39 -12.30 1.67 6.09
C ALA A 39 -13.12 0.64 6.89
N ARG A 40 -13.60 1.02 8.08
CA ARG A 40 -14.42 0.12 8.92
C ARG A 40 -15.78 -0.17 8.29
N ASP A 41 -16.42 0.85 7.72
CA ASP A 41 -17.75 0.78 7.14
C ASP A 41 -17.74 0.39 5.66
N LEU A 42 -16.55 0.26 5.08
CA LEU A 42 -16.38 -0.25 3.72
C LEU A 42 -17.03 -1.63 3.57
N SER A 43 -17.91 -1.79 2.59
CA SER A 43 -18.55 -3.04 2.27
C SER A 43 -18.57 -3.30 0.76
N LEU A 44 -18.51 -4.58 0.35
CA LEU A 44 -18.59 -4.93 -1.07
C LEU A 44 -19.88 -4.44 -1.73
N ARG A 45 -21.00 -4.42 -0.99
CA ARG A 45 -22.28 -3.88 -1.49
C ARG A 45 -22.23 -2.38 -1.73
N GLY A 46 -21.68 -1.62 -0.78
CA GLY A 46 -21.51 -0.16 -0.91
C GLY A 46 -20.59 0.19 -2.07
N VAL A 47 -19.49 -0.55 -2.22
CA VAL A 47 -18.56 -0.36 -3.34
C VAL A 47 -19.19 -0.73 -4.68
N ALA A 48 -20.01 -1.79 -4.75
CA ALA A 48 -20.72 -2.15 -5.97
C ALA A 48 -21.69 -1.03 -6.40
N ALA A 49 -22.46 -0.49 -5.47
CA ALA A 49 -23.37 0.63 -5.73
C ALA A 49 -22.60 1.88 -6.21
N GLU A 50 -21.51 2.22 -5.55
CA GLU A 50 -20.65 3.36 -5.91
C GLU A 50 -19.99 3.20 -7.28
N ALA A 51 -19.62 1.95 -7.64
CA ALA A 51 -18.97 1.64 -8.91
C ALA A 51 -19.97 1.43 -10.09
N GLY A 52 -21.26 1.41 -9.81
CA GLY A 52 -22.31 1.12 -10.81
C GLY A 52 -22.35 -0.36 -11.24
N PHE A 53 -21.90 -1.27 -10.37
CA PHE A 53 -21.91 -2.72 -10.61
C PHE A 53 -23.04 -3.41 -9.85
N ALA A 54 -23.59 -4.47 -10.43
CA ALA A 54 -24.43 -5.37 -9.64
C ALA A 54 -23.60 -6.03 -8.52
N PRO A 55 -24.13 -6.16 -7.28
CA PRO A 55 -23.39 -6.76 -6.18
C PRO A 55 -22.82 -8.14 -6.50
N ALA A 56 -23.57 -8.98 -7.23
CA ALA A 56 -23.12 -10.30 -7.66
C ALA A 56 -21.88 -10.25 -8.57
N ALA A 57 -21.77 -9.23 -9.43
CA ALA A 57 -20.60 -9.05 -10.30
C ALA A 57 -19.34 -8.72 -9.50
N LEU A 58 -19.47 -7.98 -8.40
CA LEU A 58 -18.31 -7.59 -7.57
C LEU A 58 -17.66 -8.80 -6.91
N TYR A 59 -18.44 -9.80 -6.51
CA TYR A 59 -17.92 -11.06 -5.95
C TYR A 59 -17.06 -11.85 -6.97
N GLY A 60 -17.18 -11.57 -8.25
CA GLY A 60 -16.26 -12.10 -9.29
C GLY A 60 -14.87 -11.46 -9.28
N TYR A 61 -14.72 -10.29 -8.65
CA TYR A 61 -13.45 -9.56 -8.51
C TYR A 61 -12.86 -9.70 -7.10
N PHE A 62 -13.69 -9.63 -6.06
CA PHE A 62 -13.28 -9.68 -4.66
C PHE A 62 -14.23 -10.57 -3.87
N ARG A 63 -13.71 -11.66 -3.32
CA ARG A 63 -14.52 -12.67 -2.60
C ARG A 63 -15.02 -12.18 -1.25
N ASN A 64 -14.26 -11.29 -0.61
CA ASN A 64 -14.55 -10.74 0.71
C ASN A 64 -13.95 -9.33 0.86
N LYS A 65 -14.27 -8.67 1.97
CA LYS A 65 -13.77 -7.34 2.32
C LYS A 65 -12.24 -7.33 2.47
N ASP A 66 -11.65 -8.35 3.07
CA ASP A 66 -10.22 -8.42 3.33
C ASP A 66 -9.43 -8.45 2.02
N GLN A 67 -9.92 -9.18 1.01
CA GLN A 67 -9.33 -9.19 -0.33
C GLN A 67 -9.37 -7.80 -0.99
N LEU A 68 -10.45 -7.06 -0.80
CA LEU A 68 -10.57 -5.67 -1.30
C LEU A 68 -9.62 -4.73 -0.56
N LEU A 69 -9.55 -4.83 0.79
CA LEU A 69 -8.64 -4.02 1.61
C LEU A 69 -7.17 -4.28 1.26
N LEU A 70 -6.78 -5.54 1.10
CA LEU A 70 -5.42 -5.89 0.67
C LEU A 70 -5.08 -5.34 -0.71
N ALA A 71 -6.06 -5.32 -1.63
CA ALA A 71 -5.85 -4.75 -2.96
C ALA A 71 -5.69 -3.23 -2.91
N LEU A 72 -6.49 -2.52 -2.11
CA LEU A 72 -6.36 -1.08 -1.88
C LEU A 72 -5.01 -0.75 -1.24
N ALA A 73 -4.63 -1.47 -0.19
CA ALA A 73 -3.34 -1.28 0.46
C ALA A 73 -2.15 -1.58 -0.47
N ALA A 74 -2.27 -2.56 -1.36
CA ALA A 74 -1.25 -2.85 -2.37
C ALA A 74 -1.09 -1.69 -3.38
N ASP A 75 -2.18 -1.02 -3.75
CA ASP A 75 -2.13 0.18 -4.57
C ASP A 75 -1.48 1.35 -3.82
N ASP A 76 -1.82 1.54 -2.53
CA ASP A 76 -1.22 2.56 -1.68
C ASP A 76 0.30 2.36 -1.55
N LEU A 77 0.75 1.12 -1.36
CA LEU A 77 2.17 0.79 -1.36
C LEU A 77 2.85 1.11 -2.70
N THR A 78 2.13 0.97 -3.82
CA THR A 78 2.66 1.35 -5.14
C THR A 78 2.84 2.86 -5.27
N VAL A 79 1.87 3.64 -4.79
CA VAL A 79 1.95 5.11 -4.74
C VAL A 79 3.06 5.55 -3.81
N LEU A 80 3.13 4.96 -2.62
CA LEU A 80 4.17 5.21 -1.62
C LEU A 80 5.57 4.95 -2.17
N ALA A 81 5.80 3.79 -2.79
CA ALA A 81 7.09 3.45 -3.39
C ALA A 81 7.51 4.44 -4.47
N ARG A 82 6.56 4.95 -5.26
CA ARG A 82 6.82 5.97 -6.27
C ARG A 82 7.20 7.30 -5.64
N ALA A 83 6.43 7.75 -4.64
CA ALA A 83 6.69 8.99 -3.91
C ALA A 83 8.07 8.98 -3.24
N MET A 84 8.42 7.88 -2.57
CA MET A 84 9.73 7.73 -1.93
C MET A 84 10.89 7.77 -2.95
N ARG A 85 10.74 7.12 -4.14
CA ARG A 85 11.77 7.19 -5.18
C ARG A 85 11.97 8.59 -5.77
N SER A 86 10.93 9.41 -5.76
CA SER A 86 10.99 10.79 -6.25
C SER A 86 11.49 11.77 -5.18
N ALA A 87 11.54 11.33 -3.93
CA ALA A 87 11.97 12.16 -2.80
C ALA A 87 13.50 12.16 -2.67
N GLY A 88 14.07 13.27 -2.22
CA GLY A 88 15.49 13.40 -1.96
C GLY A 88 15.89 12.88 -0.58
N GLY A 89 16.61 11.75 -0.52
CA GLY A 89 17.14 11.20 0.72
C GLY A 89 16.09 10.60 1.68
N LEU A 90 16.57 10.13 2.84
CA LEU A 90 15.73 9.49 3.85
C LEU A 90 14.68 10.47 4.44
N ALA A 91 15.05 11.73 4.63
CA ALA A 91 14.13 12.73 5.15
C ALA A 91 12.95 12.96 4.19
N GLY A 92 13.21 13.12 2.89
CA GLY A 92 12.17 13.28 1.87
C GLY A 92 11.30 12.04 1.75
N ALA A 93 11.89 10.84 1.71
CA ALA A 93 11.17 9.58 1.68
C ALA A 93 10.31 9.37 2.94
N GLY A 94 10.84 9.75 4.10
CA GLY A 94 10.13 9.72 5.38
C GLY A 94 8.93 10.67 5.39
N ALA A 95 9.09 11.90 4.91
CA ALA A 95 7.98 12.86 4.80
C ALA A 95 6.88 12.36 3.87
N ALA A 96 7.23 11.82 2.70
CA ALA A 96 6.28 11.21 1.77
C ALA A 96 5.55 10.01 2.39
N ALA A 97 6.27 9.18 3.15
CA ALA A 97 5.68 8.05 3.86
C ALA A 97 4.70 8.51 4.94
N LEU A 98 5.06 9.50 5.75
CA LEU A 98 4.17 10.03 6.78
C LEU A 98 2.89 10.62 6.16
N ASP A 99 3.02 11.44 5.14
CA ASP A 99 1.87 12.05 4.48
C ASP A 99 0.88 11.02 3.98
N LEU A 100 1.36 9.97 3.31
CA LEU A 100 0.51 8.93 2.76
C LEU A 100 -0.07 8.02 3.85
N LEU A 101 0.77 7.51 4.76
CA LEU A 101 0.35 6.56 5.80
C LEU A 101 -0.57 7.19 6.84
N SER A 102 -0.44 8.51 7.12
CA SER A 102 -1.35 9.20 8.04
C SER A 102 -2.79 9.31 7.51
N ARG A 103 -2.98 9.21 6.19
CA ARG A 103 -4.29 9.26 5.53
C ARG A 103 -4.84 7.87 5.18
N ALA A 104 -3.98 6.86 5.06
CA ALA A 104 -4.36 5.54 4.58
C ALA A 104 -4.91 4.66 5.73
N GLU A 105 -6.21 4.70 5.96
CA GLU A 105 -6.88 3.79 6.90
C GLU A 105 -6.88 2.34 6.42
N THR A 106 -6.93 2.12 5.11
CA THR A 106 -6.87 0.79 4.48
C THR A 106 -5.60 0.04 4.81
N MET A 107 -4.46 0.73 4.92
CA MET A 107 -3.18 0.10 5.29
C MET A 107 -3.25 -0.50 6.70
N ALA A 108 -3.82 0.25 7.66
CA ALA A 108 -4.00 -0.24 9.02
C ALA A 108 -5.01 -1.40 9.07
N ALA A 109 -6.11 -1.30 8.33
CA ALA A 109 -7.12 -2.34 8.24
C ALA A 109 -6.58 -3.62 7.57
N ALA A 110 -5.82 -3.48 6.48
CA ALA A 110 -5.19 -4.62 5.80
C ALA A 110 -4.13 -5.30 6.68
N SER A 111 -3.38 -4.53 7.46
CA SER A 111 -2.37 -5.07 8.40
C SER A 111 -3.00 -5.78 9.59
N ALA A 112 -4.25 -5.45 9.94
CA ALA A 112 -5.00 -6.10 11.00
C ALA A 112 -5.76 -7.36 10.52
N ALA A 113 -5.87 -7.59 9.22
CA ALA A 113 -6.48 -8.79 8.67
C ALA A 113 -5.69 -10.03 9.07
N LEU A 114 -6.39 -11.11 9.40
CA LEU A 114 -5.75 -12.38 9.72
C LEU A 114 -5.03 -12.94 8.47
N PRO A 115 -3.84 -13.56 8.64
CA PRO A 115 -3.17 -14.23 7.54
C PRO A 115 -4.10 -15.24 6.85
N GLY A 116 -4.18 -15.18 5.53
CA GLY A 116 -5.07 -16.03 4.73
C GLY A 116 -6.47 -15.49 4.47
N ALA A 117 -6.93 -14.47 5.23
CA ALA A 117 -8.29 -13.92 5.10
C ALA A 117 -8.59 -13.34 3.71
N GLY A 118 -7.62 -12.68 3.09
CA GLY A 118 -7.73 -12.12 1.74
C GLY A 118 -7.50 -13.14 0.61
N GLY A 119 -7.06 -14.35 0.95
CA GLY A 119 -6.67 -15.37 -0.01
C GLY A 119 -5.26 -15.18 -0.59
N HIS A 120 -4.68 -16.30 -1.01
CA HIS A 120 -3.26 -16.39 -1.37
C HIS A 120 -2.78 -15.37 -2.42
N ASP A 121 -3.58 -15.10 -3.45
CA ASP A 121 -3.19 -14.18 -4.53
C ASP A 121 -3.17 -12.72 -4.08
N ALA A 122 -4.14 -12.29 -3.26
CA ALA A 122 -4.19 -10.93 -2.73
C ALA A 122 -3.04 -10.67 -1.75
N GLU A 123 -2.74 -11.63 -0.89
CA GLU A 123 -1.62 -11.56 0.03
C GLU A 123 -0.28 -11.53 -0.70
N ARG A 124 -0.10 -12.37 -1.71
CA ARG A 124 1.11 -12.37 -2.54
C ARG A 124 1.32 -11.04 -3.25
N LEU A 125 0.23 -10.45 -3.77
CA LEU A 125 0.28 -9.12 -4.39
C LEU A 125 0.68 -8.05 -3.35
N PHE A 126 0.02 -8.03 -2.19
CA PHE A 126 0.31 -7.09 -1.11
C PHE A 126 1.77 -7.22 -0.64
N ASN A 127 2.23 -8.44 -0.34
CA ASN A 127 3.59 -8.69 0.10
C ASN A 127 4.62 -8.28 -0.96
N GLY A 128 4.37 -8.52 -2.24
CA GLY A 128 5.22 -8.06 -3.33
C GLY A 128 5.32 -6.54 -3.40
N ARG A 129 4.21 -5.82 -3.17
CA ARG A 129 4.20 -4.35 -3.13
C ARG A 129 4.87 -3.81 -1.87
N LEU A 130 4.72 -4.49 -0.74
CA LEU A 130 5.42 -4.15 0.50
C LEU A 130 6.94 -4.25 0.31
N ILE A 131 7.42 -5.35 -0.25
CA ILE A 131 8.85 -5.52 -0.57
C ILE A 131 9.34 -4.42 -1.52
N ALA A 132 8.55 -4.06 -2.54
CA ALA A 132 8.90 -2.98 -3.47
C ALA A 132 8.95 -1.61 -2.78
N ALA A 133 8.08 -1.35 -1.80
CA ALA A 133 8.09 -0.13 -1.00
C ALA A 133 9.31 -0.07 -0.06
N LEU A 134 9.64 -1.18 0.60
CA LEU A 134 10.85 -1.30 1.43
C LEU A 134 12.12 -1.06 0.60
N LYS A 135 12.17 -1.63 -0.62
CA LYS A 135 13.28 -1.37 -1.53
C LYS A 135 13.36 0.11 -1.93
N ALA A 136 12.22 0.75 -2.23
CA ALA A 136 12.19 2.17 -2.56
C ALA A 136 12.68 3.05 -1.39
N LEU A 137 12.34 2.70 -0.15
CA LEU A 137 12.84 3.35 1.06
C LEU A 137 14.35 3.18 1.21
N SER A 138 14.86 1.96 1.03
CA SER A 138 16.29 1.63 1.06
C SER A 138 17.05 2.47 0.01
N ASP A 139 16.60 2.45 -1.25
CA ASP A 139 17.24 3.16 -2.35
C ASP A 139 17.22 4.70 -2.12
N ALA A 140 16.08 5.27 -1.71
CA ALA A 140 15.95 6.70 -1.46
C ALA A 140 16.75 7.16 -0.24
N GLY A 141 16.80 6.35 0.81
CA GLY A 141 17.51 6.66 2.05
C GLY A 141 19.01 6.37 2.02
N GLY A 142 19.52 5.73 0.95
CA GLY A 142 20.90 5.24 0.89
C GLY A 142 21.17 4.16 1.94
N LEU A 143 20.14 3.45 2.40
CA LEU A 143 20.27 2.38 3.38
C LEU A 143 20.73 1.11 2.67
N PRO A 144 21.81 0.44 3.13
CA PRO A 144 22.19 -0.85 2.58
C PRO A 144 21.07 -1.88 2.74
N SER A 145 20.97 -2.85 1.84
CA SER A 145 20.01 -3.96 1.94
C SER A 145 20.62 -5.29 1.48
N ASN A 146 21.93 -5.37 1.47
CA ASN A 146 22.72 -6.51 0.97
C ASN A 146 23.01 -7.58 2.03
N SER A 147 22.74 -7.31 3.31
CA SER A 147 22.87 -8.26 4.42
C SER A 147 21.55 -8.40 5.17
N ARG A 148 21.43 -9.46 5.98
CA ARG A 148 20.27 -9.67 6.85
C ARG A 148 20.11 -8.53 7.87
N GLU A 149 21.22 -8.06 8.42
CA GLU A 149 21.26 -6.96 9.38
C GLU A 149 20.75 -5.67 8.77
N SER A 150 21.30 -5.27 7.62
CA SER A 150 20.88 -4.05 6.92
C SER A 150 19.43 -4.13 6.42
N GLN A 151 18.92 -5.32 6.07
CA GLN A 151 17.50 -5.51 5.79
C GLN A 151 16.63 -5.28 7.04
N CYS A 152 17.10 -5.68 8.23
CA CYS A 152 16.42 -5.37 9.48
C CYS A 152 16.35 -3.86 9.72
N ASP A 153 17.43 -3.12 9.45
CA ASP A 153 17.43 -1.65 9.57
C ASP A 153 16.39 -0.99 8.67
N VAL A 154 16.27 -1.42 7.42
CA VAL A 154 15.22 -0.92 6.51
C VAL A 154 13.82 -1.18 7.08
N VAL A 155 13.59 -2.37 7.63
CA VAL A 155 12.30 -2.71 8.26
C VAL A 155 12.06 -1.89 9.52
N LEU A 156 13.09 -1.64 10.35
CA LEU A 156 12.98 -0.80 11.54
C LEU A 156 12.66 0.65 11.18
N VAL A 157 13.29 1.21 10.15
CA VAL A 157 12.95 2.54 9.64
C VAL A 157 11.51 2.58 9.14
N ALA A 158 11.09 1.61 8.35
CA ALA A 158 9.72 1.53 7.85
C ALA A 158 8.68 1.42 8.99
N ALA A 159 8.94 0.57 10.00
CA ALA A 159 8.09 0.42 11.18
C ALA A 159 8.03 1.72 12.00
N SER A 160 9.15 2.42 12.15
CA SER A 160 9.21 3.73 12.81
C SER A 160 8.35 4.76 12.08
N LEU A 161 8.45 4.84 10.75
CA LEU A 161 7.62 5.74 9.94
C LEU A 161 6.13 5.41 10.04
N ALA A 162 5.77 4.13 10.03
CA ALA A 162 4.38 3.71 10.22
C ALA A 162 3.85 4.07 11.63
N GLY A 163 4.66 3.86 12.66
CA GLY A 163 4.33 4.26 14.03
C GLY A 163 4.18 5.78 14.18
N LEU A 164 5.09 6.56 13.57
CA LEU A 164 5.01 8.02 13.54
C LEU A 164 3.75 8.52 12.82
N ALA A 165 3.38 7.89 11.70
CA ALA A 165 2.15 8.22 10.98
C ALA A 165 0.90 7.98 11.86
N LEU A 166 0.86 6.89 12.63
CA LEU A 166 -0.21 6.60 13.57
C LEU A 166 -0.29 7.64 14.70
N LEU A 167 0.85 8.03 15.28
CA LEU A 167 0.92 9.05 16.32
C LEU A 167 0.54 10.43 15.80
N ALA A 168 0.98 10.79 14.60
CA ALA A 168 0.62 12.06 13.95
C ALA A 168 -0.88 12.12 13.65
N ARG A 169 -1.48 11.08 13.09
CA ARG A 169 -2.92 10.99 12.81
C ARG A 169 -3.78 11.13 14.08
N SER A 170 -3.33 10.55 15.17
CA SER A 170 -4.03 10.60 16.45
C SER A 170 -3.72 11.86 17.28
N ARG A 171 -2.94 12.82 16.74
CA ARG A 171 -2.44 14.03 17.42
C ARG A 171 -1.64 13.76 18.70
N ARG A 172 -1.25 12.51 18.91
CA ARG A 172 -0.47 12.14 20.10
C ARG A 172 0.98 12.61 20.01
N LEU A 173 1.52 12.74 18.82
CA LEU A 173 2.87 13.25 18.61
C LEU A 173 2.98 14.71 19.07
N GLU A 174 2.00 15.56 18.70
CA GLU A 174 1.88 16.96 19.15
C GLU A 174 1.70 17.05 20.66
N ALA A 175 0.87 16.18 21.24
CA ALA A 175 0.65 16.14 22.69
C ALA A 175 1.93 15.78 23.48
N LEU A 176 2.87 15.06 22.86
CA LEU A 176 4.18 14.77 23.41
C LEU A 176 5.21 15.90 23.19
N GLY A 177 4.83 16.97 22.48
CA GLY A 177 5.70 18.11 22.18
C GLY A 177 6.66 17.89 21.02
N PHE A 178 6.41 16.90 20.15
CA PHE A 178 7.24 16.61 18.99
C PHE A 178 6.53 16.89 17.67
N THR A 179 7.31 17.27 16.67
CA THR A 179 6.85 17.38 15.29
C THR A 179 7.28 16.19 14.45
N PRO A 180 6.52 15.85 13.39
CA PRO A 180 6.93 14.82 12.44
C PRO A 180 8.31 15.06 11.84
N GLN A 181 8.65 16.31 11.54
CA GLN A 181 9.92 16.72 10.94
C GLN A 181 11.10 16.45 11.88
N GLU A 182 10.99 16.79 13.16
CA GLU A 182 12.02 16.48 14.17
C GLU A 182 12.27 14.98 14.28
N MET A 183 11.19 14.18 14.29
CA MET A 183 11.30 12.74 14.40
C MET A 183 11.94 12.11 13.16
N ILE A 184 11.60 12.58 11.95
CA ILE A 184 12.23 12.13 10.71
C ILE A 184 13.72 12.50 10.69
N ALA A 185 14.06 13.74 11.05
CA ALA A 185 15.45 14.19 11.11
C ALA A 185 16.28 13.35 12.10
N ARG A 186 15.68 13.01 13.24
CA ARG A 186 16.31 12.15 14.23
C ARG A 186 16.48 10.72 13.73
N LEU A 187 15.49 10.18 13.03
CA LEU A 187 15.58 8.87 12.40
C LEU A 187 16.71 8.86 11.36
N GLU A 188 16.76 9.86 10.48
CA GLU A 188 17.81 10.00 9.49
C GLU A 188 19.20 10.04 10.15
N SER A 189 19.37 10.84 11.22
CA SER A 189 20.66 10.95 11.91
C SER A 189 21.13 9.64 12.57
N ARG A 190 20.23 8.71 12.85
CA ARG A 190 20.54 7.40 13.45
C ARG A 190 20.98 6.36 12.44
N PHE A 191 20.50 6.45 11.21
CA PHE A 191 20.73 5.48 10.16
C PHE A 191 21.63 6.01 9.03
N ARG A 192 22.01 7.28 9.09
CA ARG A 192 23.10 7.81 8.26
C ARG A 192 24.43 7.35 8.86
N ALA A 193 25.09 6.41 8.17
CA ALA A 193 26.45 6.01 8.49
C ALA A 193 27.46 7.11 8.15
#